data_bc8668964a779f03c9ba662cd07cbeb5
#
_entry.id   bc8668964a779f03c9ba662cd07cbeb5
#
_cell.length_a   1.000
_cell.length_b   1.000
_cell.length_c   1.000
_cell.angle_alpha   90.00
_cell.angle_beta   90.00
_cell.angle_gamma   90.00
#
_symmetry.space_group_name_H-M   'P 1'
#
loop_
_entity.id
_entity.type
_entity.pdbx_description
1 polymer ?
#
loop_
_entity_poly.entity_id
_entity_poly.type
_entity_poly.pdbx_seq_one_letter_code
_entity_poly.pdbx_strand_id
1 'polypeptide(L)'
;MAGVDILYSNPNHIHGCHPQSRPGHLESIDLTSPHQPTQAALNSFYPSSASRTDSRGVTLEKVFRRLNRCSYPGKQPLTEWILYKYRRGCKPVTLATNCGFIVPFLVFIGQLDKTGVEQINKKDLEAYVEHQQDRGLKALTIDGTLRSIYAFIGYLVEADLLPADLLVKKIRIQVPKPLPRAMDPVDSQHLLATIDNIRDRALILLLLRTGMRIGELLNTRVDDLNLVEQKIFIMIGEKNRLGRTVCISDDACSALKKWLRKRDSIQKYLFYGLRGQPLGYSRARDILRTYLKKAVLAHKGYTLHCLRHTFATDLLNAGMRLECLQQLLGHSSLEMTLRYARLSDKTREEEYYKAMARIEKGDLDEHHRLDHQLPPAFEKTQLFSQHG
;
A
#
# COMPACT_ATOMS: atom_id res chain seq x y z
N MET A 1 -2.11 53.94 31.81
CA MET A 1 -2.85 53.74 33.05
C MET A 1 -3.43 52.33 33.02
N ALA A 2 -3.05 51.54 34.05
CA ALA A 2 -3.59 50.29 34.58
C ALA A 2 -3.84 49.15 33.54
N GLY A 3 -3.19 48.08 33.51
CA GLY A 3 -2.51 47.23 34.52
C GLY A 3 -3.49 46.40 35.33
N VAL A 4 -3.73 45.10 34.96
CA VAL A 4 -4.16 44.09 35.95
C VAL A 4 -3.63 42.72 35.49
N ASP A 5 -2.68 42.22 36.25
CA ASP A 5 -2.29 40.84 36.39
C ASP A 5 -3.39 40.06 37.10
N ILE A 6 -3.61 38.79 36.73
CA ILE A 6 -4.28 37.82 37.62
C ILE A 6 -3.54 36.48 37.61
N LEU A 7 -3.20 36.13 38.82
CA LEU A 7 -2.40 35.10 39.41
C LEU A 7 -3.02 33.67 39.25
N TYR A 8 -2.12 32.69 39.25
CA TYR A 8 -2.30 31.29 39.62
C TYR A 8 -2.96 31.11 40.99
N SER A 9 -3.81 30.10 41.10
CA SER A 9 -4.01 29.36 42.34
C SER A 9 -4.54 27.95 42.07
N ASN A 10 -3.74 26.98 42.48
CA ASN A 10 -4.12 25.63 42.78
C ASN A 10 -4.55 25.58 44.26
N PRO A 11 -5.51 24.74 44.68
CA PRO A 11 -5.23 23.94 45.83
C PRO A 11 -5.74 22.47 45.75
N ASN A 12 -4.90 21.59 46.27
CA ASN A 12 -5.18 20.23 46.77
C ASN A 12 -6.23 20.20 47.89
N HIS A 13 -6.92 19.06 48.04
CA HIS A 13 -7.14 18.15 49.18
C HIS A 13 -8.48 17.38 49.07
N ILE A 14 -8.42 16.09 48.96
CA ILE A 14 -8.46 14.95 49.93
C ILE A 14 -9.84 14.34 50.15
N HIS A 15 -9.91 13.05 50.03
CA HIS A 15 -10.50 11.87 50.66
C HIS A 15 -11.06 10.92 49.59
N GLY A 16 -10.63 9.70 49.35
CA GLY A 16 -10.37 8.61 50.27
C GLY A 16 -11.46 7.58 50.16
N CYS A 17 -11.27 6.53 49.34
CA CYS A 17 -11.86 5.20 49.54
C CYS A 17 -11.10 4.17 48.71
N HIS A 18 -10.39 3.28 49.38
CA HIS A 18 -9.87 2.03 48.84
C HIS A 18 -10.98 1.02 48.61
N PRO A 19 -10.86 0.14 47.60
CA PRO A 19 -10.63 -1.24 47.98
C PRO A 19 -9.44 -1.90 47.25
N GLN A 20 -8.80 -2.77 47.99
CA GLN A 20 -7.71 -3.63 47.62
C GLN A 20 -8.05 -4.57 46.47
N SER A 21 -7.26 -4.58 45.41
CA SER A 21 -7.05 -5.75 44.58
C SER A 21 -5.57 -5.75 44.14
N ARG A 22 -4.90 -6.87 44.44
CA ARG A 22 -3.48 -7.11 44.24
C ARG A 22 -3.08 -6.92 42.79
N PRO A 23 -1.92 -6.28 42.47
CA PRO A 23 -1.36 -6.32 41.15
C PRO A 23 -0.69 -7.68 40.95
N GLY A 24 -1.19 -8.44 39.96
CA GLY A 24 -0.45 -9.56 39.43
C GLY A 24 0.85 -9.05 38.79
N HIS A 25 1.96 -9.65 39.16
CA HIS A 25 3.26 -9.45 38.58
C HIS A 25 3.17 -9.62 37.05
N LEU A 26 3.22 -8.53 36.30
CA LEU A 26 3.61 -8.53 34.89
C LEU A 26 5.13 -8.59 34.90
N GLU A 27 5.67 -9.80 34.75
CA GLU A 27 7.08 -9.96 34.39
C GLU A 27 7.34 -9.19 33.11
N SER A 28 8.26 -8.26 33.20
CA SER A 28 8.81 -7.52 32.06
C SER A 28 9.53 -8.50 31.13
N ILE A 29 8.85 -8.92 30.06
CA ILE A 29 9.48 -9.74 29.02
C ILE A 29 10.42 -8.83 28.24
N ASP A 30 11.70 -9.09 28.36
CA ASP A 30 12.78 -8.48 27.59
C ASP A 30 12.55 -8.73 26.10
N LEU A 31 12.27 -7.65 25.36
CA LEU A 31 11.93 -7.68 23.93
C LEU A 31 13.16 -7.80 23.01
N THR A 32 14.36 -7.94 23.58
CA THR A 32 15.63 -7.93 22.85
C THR A 32 16.23 -9.31 22.59
N SER A 33 15.66 -10.39 23.14
CA SER A 33 16.18 -11.75 22.97
C SER A 33 15.28 -12.61 22.08
N PRO A 34 15.79 -13.29 21.02
CA PRO A 34 15.00 -14.12 20.11
C PRO A 34 14.70 -15.54 20.64
N HIS A 35 14.86 -15.81 21.93
CA HIS A 35 14.74 -17.17 22.47
C HIS A 35 13.31 -17.57 22.84
N GLN A 36 12.84 -18.59 22.14
CA GLN A 36 11.80 -19.60 22.36
C GLN A 36 10.54 -19.22 23.16
N PRO A 37 9.40 -19.03 22.48
CA PRO A 37 8.11 -19.26 23.11
C PRO A 37 7.75 -20.75 23.05
N THR A 38 7.56 -21.37 24.22
CA THR A 38 7.03 -22.74 24.33
C THR A 38 5.63 -22.87 23.72
N GLN A 39 5.26 -24.08 23.29
CA GLN A 39 3.92 -24.40 22.71
C GLN A 39 2.76 -23.92 23.61
N ALA A 40 2.96 -23.88 24.93
CA ALA A 40 1.99 -23.33 25.89
C ALA A 40 1.82 -21.81 25.77
N ALA A 41 2.89 -21.05 25.46
CA ALA A 41 2.82 -19.62 25.21
C ALA A 41 2.08 -19.31 23.91
N LEU A 42 2.16 -20.16 22.88
CA LEU A 42 1.41 -20.02 21.64
C LEU A 42 -0.10 -20.17 21.87
N ASN A 43 -0.52 -21.03 22.78
CA ASN A 43 -1.95 -21.25 23.10
C ASN A 43 -2.53 -20.15 24.00
N SER A 44 -1.73 -19.50 24.85
CA SER A 44 -2.19 -18.37 25.70
C SER A 44 -2.25 -17.04 24.95
N PHE A 45 -1.65 -16.93 23.77
CA PHE A 45 -1.61 -15.72 22.95
C PHE A 45 -2.70 -15.65 21.88
N TYR A 46 -3.76 -16.45 21.96
CA TYR A 46 -4.98 -16.18 21.19
C TYR A 46 -5.78 -15.09 21.91
N PRO A 47 -5.59 -13.80 21.63
CA PRO A 47 -6.50 -12.81 22.17
C PRO A 47 -7.86 -13.06 21.51
N SER A 48 -8.89 -13.13 22.31
CA SER A 48 -10.29 -13.17 21.88
C SER A 48 -10.72 -11.98 21.01
N SER A 49 -9.79 -11.05 20.75
CA SER A 49 -9.92 -9.89 19.86
C SER A 49 -9.28 -10.09 18.47
N ALA A 50 -8.86 -11.29 18.09
CA ALA A 50 -8.21 -11.59 16.81
C ALA A 50 -9.11 -11.48 15.57
N SER A 51 -10.33 -10.96 15.71
CA SER A 51 -11.31 -10.80 14.61
C SER A 51 -11.13 -9.53 13.78
N ARG A 52 -10.01 -8.81 13.86
CA ARG A 52 -9.75 -7.69 12.94
C ARG A 52 -9.50 -8.23 11.54
N THR A 53 -10.59 -8.33 10.78
CA THR A 53 -10.51 -8.56 9.33
C THR A 53 -9.94 -7.30 8.65
N ASP A 54 -8.99 -7.50 7.72
CA ASP A 54 -8.59 -6.42 6.83
C ASP A 54 -9.66 -6.16 5.76
N SER A 55 -9.47 -5.12 4.94
CA SER A 55 -10.36 -4.77 3.82
C SER A 55 -10.58 -5.89 2.79
N ARG A 56 -9.81 -6.99 2.85
CA ARG A 56 -9.93 -8.18 2.01
C ARG A 56 -10.54 -9.39 2.74
N GLY A 57 -10.95 -9.23 4.00
CA GLY A 57 -11.55 -10.29 4.81
C GLY A 57 -10.57 -11.39 5.23
N VAL A 58 -9.27 -11.06 5.29
CA VAL A 58 -8.23 -11.97 5.76
C VAL A 58 -8.04 -11.77 7.26
N THR A 59 -8.10 -12.85 8.02
CA THR A 59 -7.80 -12.87 9.46
C THR A 59 -6.47 -13.56 9.73
N LEU A 60 -5.86 -13.30 10.87
CA LEU A 60 -4.65 -13.98 11.30
C LEU A 60 -4.90 -15.49 11.43
N GLU A 61 -6.07 -15.89 11.91
CA GLU A 61 -6.48 -17.31 11.98
C GLU A 61 -6.42 -18.01 10.61
N LYS A 62 -6.88 -17.36 9.53
CA LYS A 62 -6.77 -17.89 8.17
C LYS A 62 -5.33 -18.09 7.73
N VAL A 63 -4.41 -17.20 8.17
CA VAL A 63 -2.98 -17.31 7.91
C VAL A 63 -2.43 -18.56 8.59
N PHE A 64 -2.70 -18.76 9.89
CA PHE A 64 -2.25 -19.94 10.63
C PHE A 64 -2.86 -21.24 10.11
N ARG A 65 -4.14 -21.22 9.74
CA ARG A 65 -4.79 -22.39 9.11
C ARG A 65 -4.06 -22.80 7.82
N ARG A 66 -3.53 -21.82 7.07
CA ARG A 66 -2.72 -22.09 5.86
C ARG A 66 -1.35 -22.67 6.19
N LEU A 67 -0.66 -22.16 7.21
CA LEU A 67 0.63 -22.68 7.67
C LEU A 67 0.53 -24.14 8.12
N ASN A 68 -0.61 -24.51 8.72
CA ASN A 68 -0.82 -25.83 9.30
C ASN A 68 -1.33 -26.90 8.32
N ARG A 69 -1.51 -26.58 7.04
CA ARG A 69 -2.07 -27.52 6.04
C ARG A 69 -1.16 -28.72 5.73
N CYS A 70 0.15 -28.56 5.79
CA CYS A 70 1.12 -29.59 5.50
C CYS A 70 2.34 -29.46 6.42
N SER A 71 3.15 -30.51 6.46
CA SER A 71 4.45 -30.50 7.07
C SER A 71 5.50 -30.06 6.06
N TYR A 72 6.48 -29.27 6.48
CA TYR A 72 7.61 -28.81 5.68
C TYR A 72 8.73 -28.35 6.62
N PRO A 73 10.01 -28.40 6.18
CA PRO A 73 11.12 -27.90 6.99
C PRO A 73 10.95 -26.40 7.28
N GLY A 74 11.30 -25.98 8.49
CA GLY A 74 11.20 -24.56 8.87
C GLY A 74 9.80 -24.04 9.17
N LYS A 75 8.83 -24.91 9.41
CA LYS A 75 7.46 -24.52 9.78
C LYS A 75 7.42 -23.71 11.06
N GLN A 76 8.19 -24.10 12.07
CA GLN A 76 8.26 -23.38 13.34
C GLN A 76 8.90 -21.99 13.17
N PRO A 77 10.10 -21.81 12.61
CA PRO A 77 10.67 -20.50 12.36
C PRO A 77 9.78 -19.59 11.50
N LEU A 78 9.08 -20.14 10.50
CA LEU A 78 8.13 -19.36 9.69
C LEU A 78 6.95 -18.87 10.53
N THR A 79 6.43 -19.69 11.43
CA THR A 79 5.32 -19.32 12.33
C THR A 79 5.75 -18.19 13.27
N GLU A 80 6.93 -18.28 13.84
CA GLU A 80 7.53 -17.25 14.71
C GLU A 80 7.73 -15.94 13.96
N TRP A 81 8.28 -15.98 12.74
CA TRP A 81 8.44 -14.82 11.90
C TRP A 81 7.11 -14.15 11.53
N ILE A 82 6.06 -14.92 11.24
CA ILE A 82 4.72 -14.39 10.96
C ILE A 82 4.15 -13.67 12.20
N LEU A 83 4.31 -14.25 13.40
CA LEU A 83 3.91 -13.63 14.66
C LEU A 83 4.71 -12.35 14.93
N TYR A 84 6.03 -12.39 14.76
CA TYR A 84 6.89 -11.23 14.88
C TYR A 84 6.44 -10.08 13.96
N LYS A 85 6.19 -10.35 12.69
CA LYS A 85 5.69 -9.34 11.75
C LYS A 85 4.30 -8.83 12.13
N TYR A 86 3.42 -9.69 12.62
CA TYR A 86 2.09 -9.28 13.08
C TYR A 86 2.17 -8.31 14.25
N ARG A 87 3.01 -8.60 15.26
CA ARG A 87 3.25 -7.73 16.42
C ARG A 87 3.81 -6.36 15.99
N ARG A 88 4.62 -6.31 14.95
CA ARG A 88 5.11 -5.06 14.33
C ARG A 88 4.06 -4.36 13.44
N GLY A 89 2.80 -4.75 13.51
CA GLY A 89 1.69 -4.12 12.80
C GLY A 89 1.58 -4.46 11.32
N CYS A 90 2.16 -5.58 10.87
CA CYS A 90 1.98 -6.06 9.51
C CYS A 90 0.53 -6.54 9.31
N LYS A 91 -0.11 -6.11 8.21
CA LYS A 91 -1.50 -6.49 7.94
C LYS A 91 -1.64 -7.98 7.64
N PRO A 92 -2.73 -8.65 8.09
CA PRO A 92 -2.97 -10.07 7.84
C PRO A 92 -2.89 -10.47 6.36
N VAL A 93 -3.35 -9.60 5.43
CA VAL A 93 -3.25 -9.87 3.98
C VAL A 93 -1.79 -9.95 3.49
N THR A 94 -0.90 -9.13 4.05
CA THR A 94 0.53 -9.18 3.72
C THR A 94 1.16 -10.47 4.25
N LEU A 95 0.78 -10.87 5.48
CA LEU A 95 1.23 -12.12 6.08
C LEU A 95 0.74 -13.33 5.27
N ALA A 96 -0.53 -13.33 4.83
CA ALA A 96 -1.07 -14.36 3.95
C ALA A 96 -0.34 -14.45 2.60
N THR A 97 0.07 -13.31 2.05
CA THR A 97 0.87 -13.26 0.82
C THR A 97 2.26 -13.84 1.04
N ASN A 98 2.93 -13.46 2.13
CA ASN A 98 4.24 -14.01 2.48
C ASN A 98 4.17 -15.54 2.67
N CYS A 99 3.17 -16.04 3.42
CA CYS A 99 2.94 -17.49 3.54
C CYS A 99 2.72 -18.13 2.17
N GLY A 100 1.99 -17.42 1.27
CA GLY A 100 1.73 -17.91 -0.09
C GLY A 100 2.97 -18.09 -0.94
N PHE A 101 4.04 -17.38 -0.64
CA PHE A 101 5.32 -17.47 -1.35
C PHE A 101 6.33 -18.35 -0.62
N ILE A 102 6.39 -18.29 0.71
CA ILE A 102 7.42 -19.00 1.49
C ILE A 102 7.07 -20.45 1.70
N VAL A 103 5.80 -20.81 1.96
CA VAL A 103 5.42 -22.22 2.16
C VAL A 103 5.77 -23.10 0.95
N PRO A 104 5.45 -22.72 -0.32
CA PRO A 104 5.86 -23.50 -1.48
C PRO A 104 7.38 -23.63 -1.61
N PHE A 105 8.15 -22.61 -1.23
CA PHE A 105 9.62 -22.69 -1.19
C PHE A 105 10.09 -23.72 -0.16
N LEU A 106 9.58 -23.68 1.07
CA LEU A 106 9.97 -24.62 2.11
C LEU A 106 9.53 -26.06 1.79
N VAL A 107 8.40 -26.24 1.13
CA VAL A 107 7.99 -27.55 0.60
C VAL A 107 8.99 -28.06 -0.44
N PHE A 108 9.43 -27.19 -1.35
CA PHE A 108 10.47 -27.52 -2.33
C PHE A 108 11.80 -27.89 -1.67
N ILE A 109 12.22 -27.17 -0.61
CA ILE A 109 13.40 -27.52 0.19
C ILE A 109 13.28 -28.91 0.79
N GLY A 110 12.10 -29.29 1.29
CA GLY A 110 11.83 -30.64 1.78
C GLY A 110 11.92 -31.73 0.68
N GLN A 111 11.62 -31.38 -0.57
CA GLN A 111 11.79 -32.30 -1.72
C GLN A 111 13.25 -32.52 -2.14
N LEU A 112 14.16 -31.67 -1.64
CA LEU A 112 15.60 -31.82 -1.77
C LEU A 112 16.22 -32.57 -0.57
N ASP A 113 15.42 -33.35 0.16
CA ASP A 113 15.80 -34.16 1.34
C ASP A 113 16.40 -33.33 2.49
N LYS A 114 16.10 -32.02 2.53
CA LYS A 114 16.51 -31.13 3.63
C LYS A 114 15.47 -31.09 4.72
N THR A 115 15.91 -31.29 5.95
CA THR A 115 15.03 -31.44 7.12
C THR A 115 14.89 -30.15 7.93
N GLY A 116 15.81 -29.19 7.77
CA GLY A 116 15.84 -27.93 8.50
C GLY A 116 16.18 -26.72 7.63
N VAL A 117 15.88 -25.52 8.14
CA VAL A 117 16.19 -24.25 7.46
C VAL A 117 17.68 -23.97 7.41
N GLU A 118 18.44 -24.48 8.35
CA GLU A 118 19.90 -24.34 8.49
C GLU A 118 20.67 -24.94 7.30
N GLN A 119 20.03 -25.84 6.57
CA GLN A 119 20.61 -26.50 5.40
C GLN A 119 20.39 -25.71 4.10
N ILE A 120 19.62 -24.61 4.16
CA ILE A 120 19.33 -23.79 2.98
C ILE A 120 20.61 -23.07 2.54
N ASN A 121 20.92 -23.14 1.26
CA ASN A 121 22.05 -22.47 0.63
C ASN A 121 21.65 -21.76 -0.65
N LYS A 122 22.61 -21.05 -1.26
CA LYS A 122 22.36 -20.26 -2.46
C LYS A 122 21.89 -21.09 -3.65
N LYS A 123 22.43 -22.32 -3.82
CA LYS A 123 22.05 -23.21 -4.92
C LYS A 123 20.58 -23.63 -4.84
N ASP A 124 20.05 -23.78 -3.62
CA ASP A 124 18.63 -24.10 -3.44
C ASP A 124 17.71 -22.95 -3.89
N LEU A 125 18.15 -21.71 -3.67
CA LEU A 125 17.42 -20.53 -4.15
C LEU A 125 17.46 -20.43 -5.67
N GLU A 126 18.61 -20.74 -6.28
CA GLU A 126 18.79 -20.80 -7.74
C GLU A 126 17.89 -21.88 -8.33
N ALA A 127 17.98 -23.10 -7.81
CA ALA A 127 17.14 -24.24 -8.24
C ALA A 127 15.63 -23.94 -8.08
N TYR A 128 15.24 -23.24 -7.00
CA TYR A 128 13.84 -22.85 -6.83
C TYR A 128 13.41 -21.83 -7.87
N VAL A 129 14.27 -20.90 -8.26
CA VAL A 129 13.96 -19.92 -9.33
C VAL A 129 13.76 -20.65 -10.65
N GLU A 130 14.66 -21.56 -11.02
CA GLU A 130 14.55 -22.39 -12.22
C GLU A 130 13.26 -23.18 -12.22
N HIS A 131 12.98 -23.86 -11.12
CA HIS A 131 11.72 -24.60 -10.95
C HIS A 131 10.46 -23.72 -11.13
N GLN A 132 10.47 -22.45 -10.66
CA GLN A 132 9.35 -21.55 -10.88
C GLN A 132 9.26 -21.05 -12.34
N GLN A 133 10.41 -20.90 -13.02
CA GLN A 133 10.48 -20.55 -14.46
C GLN A 133 9.94 -21.69 -15.32
N ASP A 134 10.31 -22.93 -15.04
CA ASP A 134 9.85 -24.13 -15.75
C ASP A 134 8.32 -24.33 -15.59
N ARG A 135 7.76 -23.91 -14.43
CA ARG A 135 6.31 -23.85 -14.22
C ARG A 135 5.62 -22.71 -14.97
N GLY A 136 6.34 -21.90 -15.73
CA GLY A 136 5.79 -20.80 -16.52
C GLY A 136 5.35 -19.58 -15.71
N LEU A 137 5.86 -19.37 -14.48
CA LEU A 137 5.52 -18.19 -13.69
C LEU A 137 6.15 -16.94 -14.30
N LYS A 138 5.37 -15.83 -14.27
CA LYS A 138 5.86 -14.54 -14.76
C LYS A 138 7.00 -14.01 -13.89
N ALA A 139 8.01 -13.40 -14.51
CA ALA A 139 9.17 -12.79 -13.85
C ALA A 139 8.79 -11.89 -12.65
N LEU A 140 7.71 -11.10 -12.77
CA LEU A 140 7.18 -10.27 -11.67
C LEU A 140 6.73 -11.10 -10.46
N THR A 141 6.15 -12.28 -10.69
CA THR A 141 5.71 -13.18 -9.61
C THR A 141 6.92 -13.79 -8.92
N ILE A 142 7.92 -14.24 -9.68
CA ILE A 142 9.16 -14.82 -9.15
C ILE A 142 9.92 -13.78 -8.33
N ASP A 143 10.05 -12.54 -8.81
CA ASP A 143 10.68 -11.44 -8.07
C ASP A 143 9.93 -11.12 -6.76
N GLY A 144 8.60 -11.10 -6.77
CA GLY A 144 7.79 -10.94 -5.56
C GLY A 144 7.98 -12.08 -4.56
N THR A 145 8.11 -13.31 -5.06
CA THR A 145 8.38 -14.51 -4.26
C THR A 145 9.76 -14.41 -3.61
N LEU A 146 10.80 -14.10 -4.39
CA LEU A 146 12.16 -13.93 -3.88
C LEU A 146 12.27 -12.84 -2.81
N ARG A 147 11.59 -11.70 -2.98
CA ARG A 147 11.55 -10.65 -1.95
C ARG A 147 11.00 -11.17 -0.62
N SER A 148 9.97 -11.99 -0.67
CA SER A 148 9.38 -12.58 0.55
C SER A 148 10.29 -13.62 1.17
N ILE A 149 10.94 -14.46 0.36
CA ILE A 149 11.91 -15.46 0.81
C ILE A 149 13.12 -14.75 1.44
N TYR A 150 13.72 -13.75 0.78
CA TYR A 150 14.85 -13.00 1.35
C TYR A 150 14.48 -12.21 2.62
N ALA A 151 13.25 -11.76 2.76
CA ALA A 151 12.80 -11.15 4.01
C ALA A 151 12.69 -12.16 5.15
N PHE A 152 12.36 -13.43 4.84
CA PHE A 152 12.37 -14.51 5.81
C PHE A 152 13.80 -14.99 6.12
N ILE A 153 14.67 -15.15 5.10
CA ILE A 153 16.08 -15.46 5.29
C ILE A 153 16.75 -14.39 6.17
N GLY A 154 16.45 -13.11 5.96
CA GLY A 154 16.96 -12.04 6.83
C GLY A 154 16.61 -12.25 8.30
N TYR A 155 15.39 -12.68 8.60
CA TYR A 155 14.99 -13.03 9.96
C TYR A 155 15.75 -14.28 10.49
N LEU A 156 15.96 -15.28 9.64
CA LEU A 156 16.72 -16.48 10.04
C LEU A 156 18.19 -16.17 10.32
N VAL A 157 18.78 -15.23 9.57
CA VAL A 157 20.14 -14.72 9.83
C VAL A 157 20.20 -13.92 11.13
N GLU A 158 19.22 -13.06 11.39
CA GLU A 158 19.11 -12.33 12.68
C GLU A 158 18.91 -13.26 13.88
N ALA A 159 18.38 -14.46 13.65
CA ALA A 159 18.18 -15.51 14.66
C ALA A 159 19.33 -16.53 14.70
N ASP A 160 20.46 -16.28 14.03
CA ASP A 160 21.64 -17.17 13.94
C ASP A 160 21.35 -18.59 13.38
N LEU A 161 20.24 -18.72 12.63
CA LEU A 161 19.84 -19.99 11.99
C LEU A 161 20.43 -20.16 10.58
N LEU A 162 20.85 -19.06 9.95
CA LEU A 162 21.47 -19.04 8.62
C LEU A 162 22.64 -18.08 8.55
N PRO A 163 23.66 -18.39 7.73
CA PRO A 163 24.80 -17.49 7.54
C PRO A 163 24.41 -16.24 6.73
N ALA A 164 25.06 -15.11 7.01
CA ALA A 164 24.77 -13.81 6.40
C ALA A 164 25.15 -13.72 4.91
N ASP A 165 26.00 -14.59 4.41
CA ASP A 165 26.45 -14.64 3.02
C ASP A 165 25.30 -14.82 2.00
N LEU A 166 24.22 -15.51 2.39
CA LEU A 166 22.99 -15.66 1.61
C LEU A 166 22.34 -14.31 1.26
N LEU A 167 22.60 -13.27 2.04
CA LEU A 167 22.06 -11.93 1.80
C LEU A 167 22.99 -11.02 0.99
N VAL A 168 24.28 -11.38 0.84
CA VAL A 168 25.31 -10.54 0.17
C VAL A 168 25.06 -10.45 -1.33
N LYS A 169 24.83 -11.58 -2.00
CA LYS A 169 24.60 -11.63 -3.45
C LYS A 169 23.21 -12.20 -3.76
N LYS A 170 22.17 -11.38 -3.56
CA LYS A 170 20.79 -11.78 -3.86
C LYS A 170 20.57 -12.01 -5.34
N ILE A 171 19.84 -13.07 -5.67
CA ILE A 171 19.36 -13.33 -7.04
C ILE A 171 18.40 -12.21 -7.43
N ARG A 172 18.62 -11.61 -8.58
CA ARG A 172 17.77 -10.55 -9.14
C ARG A 172 17.15 -11.03 -10.44
N ILE A 173 15.84 -10.92 -10.53
CA ILE A 173 15.09 -11.19 -11.75
C ILE A 173 14.89 -9.86 -12.49
N GLN A 174 15.21 -9.84 -13.77
CA GLN A 174 14.88 -8.70 -14.62
C GLN A 174 13.37 -8.69 -14.86
N VAL A 175 12.72 -7.68 -14.32
CA VAL A 175 11.28 -7.51 -14.44
C VAL A 175 10.99 -6.35 -15.37
N PRO A 176 10.24 -6.55 -16.46
CA PRO A 176 9.76 -5.45 -17.28
C PRO A 176 9.03 -4.43 -16.42
N LYS A 177 9.33 -3.13 -16.62
CA LYS A 177 8.63 -2.03 -15.94
C LYS A 177 7.58 -1.44 -16.89
N PRO A 178 6.42 -2.05 -17.04
CA PRO A 178 5.38 -1.51 -17.91
C PRO A 178 4.92 -0.14 -17.39
N LEU A 179 4.51 0.71 -18.31
CA LEU A 179 3.89 1.98 -17.97
C LEU A 179 2.59 1.76 -17.20
N PRO A 180 2.23 2.67 -16.28
CA PRO A 180 0.91 2.66 -15.66
C PRO A 180 -0.19 2.64 -16.73
N ARG A 181 -1.11 1.69 -16.61
CA ARG A 181 -2.19 1.58 -17.59
C ARG A 181 -3.35 2.49 -17.18
N ALA A 182 -3.43 3.66 -17.82
CA ALA A 182 -4.60 4.53 -17.75
C ALA A 182 -5.70 4.04 -18.72
N MET A 183 -6.94 4.46 -18.47
CA MET A 183 -8.03 4.28 -19.43
C MET A 183 -7.96 5.39 -20.47
N ASP A 184 -8.33 5.06 -21.70
CA ASP A 184 -8.55 6.07 -22.72
C ASP A 184 -9.69 7.02 -22.32
N PRO A 185 -9.61 8.32 -22.63
CA PRO A 185 -10.69 9.27 -22.33
C PRO A 185 -12.05 8.84 -22.85
N VAL A 186 -12.12 8.29 -24.07
CA VAL A 186 -13.35 7.77 -24.68
C VAL A 186 -13.89 6.58 -23.89
N ASP A 187 -13.05 5.65 -23.47
CA ASP A 187 -13.45 4.50 -22.66
C ASP A 187 -13.98 4.92 -21.28
N SER A 188 -13.35 5.94 -20.68
CA SER A 188 -13.80 6.51 -19.39
C SER A 188 -15.19 7.12 -19.50
N GLN A 189 -15.46 7.88 -20.56
CA GLN A 189 -16.77 8.46 -20.84
C GLN A 189 -17.80 7.37 -21.08
N HIS A 190 -17.48 6.38 -21.90
CA HIS A 190 -18.34 5.25 -22.20
C HIS A 190 -18.67 4.43 -20.97
N LEU A 191 -17.66 4.12 -20.11
CA LEU A 191 -17.89 3.46 -18.83
C LEU A 191 -18.88 4.25 -17.97
N LEU A 192 -18.66 5.56 -17.79
CA LEU A 192 -19.52 6.42 -16.97
C LEU A 192 -20.95 6.50 -17.51
N ALA A 193 -21.15 6.48 -18.83
CA ALA A 193 -22.47 6.50 -19.46
C ALA A 193 -23.29 5.23 -19.17
N THR A 194 -22.62 4.08 -18.97
CA THR A 194 -23.32 2.81 -18.72
C THR A 194 -23.71 2.56 -17.27
N ILE A 195 -23.24 3.42 -16.33
CA ILE A 195 -23.51 3.24 -14.90
C ILE A 195 -24.88 3.81 -14.52
N ASP A 196 -25.82 2.94 -14.31
CA ASP A 196 -27.22 3.24 -13.95
C ASP A 196 -27.45 3.34 -12.43
N ASN A 197 -26.68 2.61 -11.63
CA ASN A 197 -26.85 2.61 -10.17
C ASN A 197 -26.17 3.82 -9.51
N ILE A 198 -26.93 4.57 -8.70
CA ILE A 198 -26.48 5.82 -8.04
C ILE A 198 -25.25 5.58 -7.14
N ARG A 199 -25.25 4.50 -6.34
CA ARG A 199 -24.11 4.15 -5.47
C ARG A 199 -22.87 3.84 -6.30
N ASP A 200 -23.02 3.00 -7.30
CA ASP A 200 -21.91 2.50 -8.10
C ASP A 200 -21.30 3.62 -8.95
N ARG A 201 -22.17 4.55 -9.43
CA ARG A 201 -21.72 5.76 -10.12
C ARG A 201 -20.88 6.65 -9.20
N ALA A 202 -21.34 6.90 -7.98
CA ALA A 202 -20.58 7.67 -7.00
C ALA A 202 -19.23 7.00 -6.67
N LEU A 203 -19.21 5.67 -6.49
CA LEU A 203 -17.99 4.92 -6.19
C LEU A 203 -16.95 5.05 -7.32
N ILE A 204 -17.35 4.79 -8.57
CA ILE A 204 -16.44 4.79 -9.72
C ILE A 204 -15.99 6.22 -10.03
N LEU A 205 -16.89 7.20 -9.97
CA LEU A 205 -16.58 8.59 -10.27
C LEU A 205 -15.61 9.18 -9.21
N LEU A 206 -15.80 8.87 -7.92
CA LEU A 206 -14.86 9.28 -6.89
C LEU A 206 -13.46 8.70 -7.14
N LEU A 207 -13.33 7.42 -7.52
CA LEU A 207 -12.02 6.85 -7.85
C LEU A 207 -11.35 7.56 -9.03
N LEU A 208 -12.14 7.90 -10.08
CA LEU A 208 -11.64 8.59 -11.27
C LEU A 208 -11.29 10.05 -11.03
N ARG A 209 -11.93 10.73 -10.06
CA ARG A 209 -11.79 12.18 -9.85
C ARG A 209 -10.97 12.56 -8.62
N THR A 210 -10.65 11.61 -7.75
CA THR A 210 -9.84 11.87 -6.55
C THR A 210 -8.51 11.12 -6.54
N GLY A 211 -8.37 10.11 -7.38
CA GLY A 211 -7.21 9.23 -7.38
C GLY A 211 -6.96 8.50 -6.05
N MET A 212 -7.94 8.42 -5.16
CA MET A 212 -7.83 7.67 -3.91
C MET A 212 -7.47 6.20 -4.18
N ARG A 213 -6.73 5.59 -3.26
CA ARG A 213 -6.60 4.12 -3.29
C ARG A 213 -7.95 3.51 -2.95
N ILE A 214 -8.31 2.43 -3.63
CA ILE A 214 -9.59 1.76 -3.37
C ILE A 214 -9.81 1.44 -1.89
N GLY A 215 -8.78 0.99 -1.18
CA GLY A 215 -8.88 0.71 0.25
C GLY A 215 -9.13 1.97 1.09
N GLU A 216 -8.62 3.12 0.70
CA GLU A 216 -8.93 4.41 1.34
C GLU A 216 -10.40 4.75 1.15
N LEU A 217 -10.90 4.70 -0.07
CA LEU A 217 -12.31 5.01 -0.37
C LEU A 217 -13.29 4.05 0.33
N LEU A 218 -12.98 2.75 0.37
CA LEU A 218 -13.87 1.77 1.03
C LEU A 218 -13.91 1.94 2.56
N ASN A 219 -12.87 2.52 3.16
CA ASN A 219 -12.81 2.83 4.59
C ASN A 219 -13.25 4.26 4.94
N THR A 220 -13.55 5.09 3.95
CA THR A 220 -14.05 6.46 4.15
C THR A 220 -15.39 6.42 4.89
N ARG A 221 -15.49 7.24 5.93
CA ARG A 221 -16.74 7.45 6.70
C ARG A 221 -17.47 8.68 6.18
N VAL A 222 -18.71 8.81 6.53
CA VAL A 222 -19.50 10.02 6.19
C VAL A 222 -18.91 11.26 6.88
N ASP A 223 -18.41 11.10 8.10
CA ASP A 223 -17.81 12.16 8.90
C ASP A 223 -16.47 12.68 8.30
N ASP A 224 -15.85 11.90 7.40
CA ASP A 224 -14.63 12.32 6.70
C ASP A 224 -14.91 13.27 5.52
N LEU A 225 -16.19 13.56 5.23
CA LEU A 225 -16.60 14.38 4.08
C LEU A 225 -16.85 15.84 4.48
N ASN A 226 -16.22 16.76 3.77
CA ASN A 226 -16.60 18.17 3.76
C ASN A 226 -17.14 18.54 2.38
N LEU A 227 -18.49 18.51 2.25
CA LEU A 227 -19.16 18.77 0.98
C LEU A 227 -19.24 20.27 0.62
N VAL A 228 -19.03 21.16 1.58
CA VAL A 228 -18.98 22.61 1.35
C VAL A 228 -17.66 22.96 0.68
N GLU A 229 -16.55 22.43 1.21
CA GLU A 229 -15.22 22.62 0.64
C GLU A 229 -14.87 21.60 -0.45
N GLN A 230 -15.76 20.66 -0.75
CA GLN A 230 -15.54 19.56 -1.71
C GLN A 230 -14.27 18.76 -1.41
N LYS A 231 -14.11 18.36 -0.15
CA LYS A 231 -12.90 17.65 0.34
C LYS A 231 -13.28 16.36 1.05
N ILE A 232 -12.36 15.39 1.00
CA ILE A 232 -12.39 14.16 1.82
C ILE A 232 -11.11 14.12 2.63
N PHE A 233 -11.23 13.93 3.95
CA PHE A 233 -10.11 13.78 4.86
C PHE A 233 -9.74 12.30 4.99
N ILE A 234 -8.55 11.94 4.55
CA ILE A 234 -8.00 10.59 4.72
C ILE A 234 -7.11 10.63 5.96
N MET A 235 -7.66 10.20 7.11
CA MET A 235 -6.97 10.29 8.40
C MET A 235 -5.73 9.40 8.45
N ILE A 236 -5.78 8.19 7.90
CA ILE A 236 -4.66 7.24 7.86
C ILE A 236 -4.57 6.66 6.46
N GLY A 237 -3.51 7.02 5.75
CA GLY A 237 -3.22 6.44 4.45
C GLY A 237 -2.97 4.92 4.55
N GLU A 238 -3.51 4.15 3.61
CA GLU A 238 -3.50 2.68 3.66
C GLU A 238 -2.08 2.07 3.66
N LYS A 239 -1.13 2.71 2.99
CA LYS A 239 0.25 2.21 2.86
C LYS A 239 1.29 3.00 3.66
N ASN A 240 1.20 4.34 3.63
CA ASN A 240 2.20 5.21 4.23
C ASN A 240 1.81 5.73 5.62
N ARG A 241 0.61 5.41 6.10
CA ARG A 241 0.05 5.86 7.40
C ARG A 241 0.00 7.39 7.57
N LEU A 242 0.24 8.17 6.51
CA LEU A 242 0.10 9.62 6.53
C LEU A 242 -1.31 10.01 6.11
N GLY A 243 -1.93 10.89 6.89
CA GLY A 243 -3.18 11.53 6.54
C GLY A 243 -2.99 12.48 5.36
N ARG A 244 -4.02 12.69 4.56
CA ARG A 244 -4.07 13.72 3.53
C ARG A 244 -5.50 14.10 3.21
N THR A 245 -5.66 15.27 2.63
CA THR A 245 -6.92 15.73 2.06
C THR A 245 -6.93 15.50 0.56
N VAL A 246 -8.06 15.07 0.01
CA VAL A 246 -8.29 14.99 -1.43
C VAL A 246 -9.46 15.88 -1.83
N CYS A 247 -9.35 16.55 -2.98
CA CYS A 247 -10.40 17.39 -3.54
C CYS A 247 -11.39 16.53 -4.36
N ILE A 248 -12.64 16.97 -4.40
CA ILE A 248 -13.73 16.32 -5.15
C ILE A 248 -14.15 17.28 -6.26
N SER A 249 -14.18 16.83 -7.51
CA SER A 249 -14.70 17.60 -8.63
C SER A 249 -16.23 17.76 -8.56
N ASP A 250 -16.80 18.75 -9.27
CA ASP A 250 -18.22 19.05 -9.24
C ASP A 250 -19.09 17.87 -9.67
N ASP A 251 -18.68 17.13 -10.70
CA ASP A 251 -19.38 15.94 -11.18
C ASP A 251 -19.40 14.81 -10.13
N ALA A 252 -18.26 14.59 -9.48
CA ALA A 252 -18.15 13.60 -8.40
C ALA A 252 -18.91 14.05 -7.13
N CYS A 253 -18.88 15.35 -6.79
CA CYS A 253 -19.64 15.91 -5.69
C CYS A 253 -21.16 15.77 -5.92
N SER A 254 -21.63 16.04 -7.14
CA SER A 254 -23.03 15.85 -7.52
C SER A 254 -23.47 14.39 -7.40
N ALA A 255 -22.65 13.45 -7.90
CA ALA A 255 -22.94 12.03 -7.77
C ALA A 255 -22.94 11.57 -6.31
N LEU A 256 -21.99 12.08 -5.51
CA LEU A 256 -21.88 11.79 -4.09
C LEU A 256 -23.11 12.32 -3.33
N LYS A 257 -23.55 13.56 -3.58
CA LYS A 257 -24.77 14.14 -2.97
C LYS A 257 -26.03 13.32 -3.30
N LYS A 258 -26.16 12.82 -4.55
CA LYS A 258 -27.27 11.92 -4.94
C LYS A 258 -27.21 10.60 -4.15
N TRP A 259 -26.03 10.02 -3.96
CA TRP A 259 -25.87 8.82 -3.17
C TRP A 259 -26.17 9.06 -1.70
N LEU A 260 -25.68 10.14 -1.11
CA LEU A 260 -25.92 10.49 0.30
C LEU A 260 -27.39 10.67 0.65
N ARG A 261 -28.23 11.19 -0.29
CA ARG A 261 -29.67 11.30 -0.10
C ARG A 261 -30.39 9.94 -0.14
N LYS A 262 -29.82 8.95 -0.83
CA LYS A 262 -30.48 7.64 -1.05
C LYS A 262 -29.96 6.56 -0.10
N ARG A 263 -28.75 6.75 0.46
CA ARG A 263 -28.14 5.77 1.37
C ARG A 263 -28.84 5.77 2.73
N ASP A 264 -28.74 4.65 3.43
CA ASP A 264 -29.16 4.57 4.81
C ASP A 264 -28.27 5.47 5.70
N SER A 265 -28.85 6.45 6.38
CA SER A 265 -28.16 7.44 7.20
C SER A 265 -27.51 6.87 8.45
N ILE A 266 -27.98 5.72 8.96
CA ILE A 266 -27.44 5.04 10.14
C ILE A 266 -26.04 4.47 9.87
N GLN A 267 -25.73 4.18 8.60
CA GLN A 267 -24.49 3.55 8.25
C GLN A 267 -23.30 4.52 8.37
N LYS A 268 -22.26 4.08 9.05
CA LYS A 268 -21.04 4.87 9.31
C LYS A 268 -20.17 5.07 8.07
N TYR A 269 -20.03 4.01 7.26
CA TYR A 269 -19.16 4.05 6.09
C TYR A 269 -19.87 4.65 4.89
N LEU A 270 -19.13 5.40 4.06
CA LEU A 270 -19.66 6.00 2.85
C LEU A 270 -20.22 4.94 1.89
N PHE A 271 -19.45 3.90 1.66
CA PHE A 271 -19.85 2.71 0.91
C PHE A 271 -19.83 1.50 1.82
N TYR A 272 -20.94 0.85 2.00
CA TYR A 272 -21.13 -0.25 2.94
C TYR A 272 -21.70 -1.48 2.25
N GLY A 273 -21.42 -2.64 2.85
CA GLY A 273 -21.96 -3.94 2.49
C GLY A 273 -23.01 -4.39 3.49
N LEU A 274 -23.23 -5.69 3.54
CA LEU A 274 -24.12 -6.31 4.52
C LEU A 274 -23.68 -5.99 5.97
N ARG A 275 -24.62 -5.81 6.86
CA ARG A 275 -24.40 -5.53 8.30
C ARG A 275 -23.61 -4.22 8.57
N GLY A 276 -23.67 -3.24 7.67
CA GLY A 276 -23.03 -1.93 7.87
C GLY A 276 -21.51 -1.93 7.84
N GLN A 277 -20.85 -3.06 7.51
CA GLN A 277 -19.41 -3.11 7.34
C GLN A 277 -18.96 -2.38 6.06
N PRO A 278 -17.71 -1.93 5.94
CA PRO A 278 -17.21 -1.35 4.71
C PRO A 278 -17.49 -2.26 3.51
N LEU A 279 -17.79 -1.66 2.36
CA LEU A 279 -17.92 -2.43 1.12
C LEU A 279 -16.60 -3.19 0.84
N GLY A 280 -16.70 -4.50 0.63
CA GLY A 280 -15.54 -5.35 0.41
C GLY A 280 -14.86 -5.08 -0.94
N TYR A 281 -13.52 -5.20 -0.99
CA TYR A 281 -12.73 -5.02 -2.23
C TYR A 281 -13.23 -5.89 -3.39
N SER A 282 -13.55 -7.17 -3.12
CA SER A 282 -14.07 -8.09 -4.14
C SER A 282 -15.36 -7.55 -4.74
N ARG A 283 -16.28 -7.04 -3.91
CA ARG A 283 -17.54 -6.46 -4.38
C ARG A 283 -17.31 -5.21 -5.23
N ALA A 284 -16.42 -4.30 -4.81
CA ALA A 284 -16.06 -3.11 -5.60
C ALA A 284 -15.45 -3.50 -6.96
N ARG A 285 -14.59 -4.53 -6.98
CA ARG A 285 -14.03 -5.08 -8.22
C ARG A 285 -15.11 -5.67 -9.13
N ASP A 286 -16.07 -6.41 -8.56
CA ASP A 286 -17.15 -7.03 -9.34
C ASP A 286 -18.11 -5.99 -9.89
N ILE A 287 -18.37 -4.88 -9.16
CA ILE A 287 -19.10 -3.72 -9.66
C ILE A 287 -18.41 -3.17 -10.92
N LEU A 288 -17.12 -2.84 -10.85
CA LEU A 288 -16.40 -2.34 -12.02
C LEU A 288 -16.44 -3.34 -13.19
N ARG A 289 -16.22 -4.62 -12.93
CA ARG A 289 -16.27 -5.66 -13.98
C ARG A 289 -17.63 -5.75 -14.66
N THR A 290 -18.72 -5.59 -13.92
CA THR A 290 -20.08 -5.58 -14.46
C THR A 290 -20.26 -4.42 -15.44
N TYR A 291 -19.85 -3.21 -15.08
CA TYR A 291 -19.97 -2.04 -15.95
C TYR A 291 -19.00 -2.06 -17.15
N LEU A 292 -17.79 -2.60 -16.97
CA LEU A 292 -16.88 -2.83 -18.10
C LEU A 292 -17.45 -3.85 -19.10
N LYS A 293 -18.19 -4.87 -18.65
CA LYS A 293 -18.92 -5.77 -19.54
C LYS A 293 -20.06 -5.05 -20.27
N LYS A 294 -20.88 -4.28 -19.54
CA LYS A 294 -21.96 -3.46 -20.14
C LYS A 294 -21.44 -2.49 -21.20
N ALA A 295 -20.27 -1.87 -20.95
CA ALA A 295 -19.60 -0.95 -21.87
C ALA A 295 -18.79 -1.65 -22.97
N VAL A 296 -18.84 -2.98 -23.07
CA VAL A 296 -18.03 -3.78 -24.03
C VAL A 296 -16.51 -3.55 -23.90
N LEU A 297 -16.06 -3.14 -22.72
CA LEU A 297 -14.65 -2.82 -22.41
C LEU A 297 -13.93 -3.94 -21.63
N ALA A 298 -14.58 -5.09 -21.40
CA ALA A 298 -14.02 -6.19 -20.58
C ALA A 298 -12.70 -6.75 -21.14
N HIS A 299 -12.56 -6.77 -22.47
CA HIS A 299 -11.36 -7.24 -23.17
C HIS A 299 -10.13 -6.36 -22.92
N LYS A 300 -10.33 -5.09 -22.57
CA LYS A 300 -9.24 -4.16 -22.28
C LYS A 300 -8.61 -4.39 -20.90
N GLY A 301 -9.19 -5.23 -20.03
CA GLY A 301 -8.60 -5.64 -18.75
C GLY A 301 -8.38 -4.51 -17.74
N TYR A 302 -9.21 -3.46 -17.76
CA TYR A 302 -9.16 -2.38 -16.78
C TYR A 302 -9.49 -2.86 -15.37
N THR A 303 -8.82 -2.29 -14.38
CA THR A 303 -8.94 -2.62 -12.96
C THR A 303 -9.26 -1.38 -12.14
N LEU A 304 -9.66 -1.56 -10.88
CA LEU A 304 -9.83 -0.42 -9.95
C LEU A 304 -8.57 0.44 -9.82
N HIS A 305 -7.40 -0.14 -10.01
CA HIS A 305 -6.14 0.60 -9.94
C HIS A 305 -5.89 1.43 -11.21
N CYS A 306 -6.41 0.98 -12.35
CA CYS A 306 -6.38 1.75 -13.60
C CYS A 306 -7.13 3.08 -13.45
N LEU A 307 -8.24 3.14 -12.70
CA LEU A 307 -8.98 4.39 -12.47
C LEU A 307 -8.09 5.45 -11.78
N ARG A 308 -7.27 5.05 -10.83
CA ARG A 308 -6.28 5.95 -10.21
C ARG A 308 -5.16 6.32 -11.18
N HIS A 309 -4.73 5.41 -12.04
CA HIS A 309 -3.75 5.72 -13.08
C HIS A 309 -4.32 6.72 -14.07
N THR A 310 -5.59 6.56 -14.46
CA THR A 310 -6.31 7.52 -15.33
C THR A 310 -6.32 8.91 -14.70
N PHE A 311 -6.74 9.03 -13.45
CA PHE A 311 -6.69 10.31 -12.73
C PHE A 311 -5.30 10.97 -12.78
N ALA A 312 -4.25 10.19 -12.49
CA ALA A 312 -2.89 10.72 -12.48
C ALA A 312 -2.43 11.17 -13.87
N THR A 313 -2.74 10.38 -14.89
CA THR A 313 -2.36 10.67 -16.29
C THR A 313 -3.15 11.88 -16.82
N ASP A 314 -4.44 11.94 -16.55
CA ASP A 314 -5.30 13.05 -16.99
C ASP A 314 -4.85 14.39 -16.40
N LEU A 315 -4.48 14.41 -15.10
CA LEU A 315 -3.99 15.63 -14.46
C LEU A 315 -2.64 16.08 -15.00
N LEU A 316 -1.72 15.15 -15.28
CA LEU A 316 -0.44 15.49 -15.90
C LEU A 316 -0.63 16.01 -17.33
N ASN A 317 -1.49 15.36 -18.10
CA ASN A 317 -1.83 15.81 -19.48
C ASN A 317 -2.52 17.18 -19.46
N ALA A 318 -3.24 17.50 -18.38
CA ALA A 318 -3.84 18.83 -18.17
C ALA A 318 -2.84 19.87 -17.63
N GLY A 319 -1.54 19.53 -17.51
CA GLY A 319 -0.48 20.45 -17.10
C GLY A 319 -0.24 20.57 -15.60
N MET A 320 -0.78 19.64 -14.77
CA MET A 320 -0.49 19.66 -13.34
C MET A 320 0.99 19.34 -13.08
N ARG A 321 1.63 20.11 -12.23
CA ARG A 321 3.01 19.86 -11.80
C ARG A 321 3.15 18.52 -11.09
N LEU A 322 4.26 17.82 -11.35
CA LEU A 322 4.52 16.46 -10.84
C LEU A 322 4.55 16.41 -9.31
N GLU A 323 5.10 17.45 -8.66
CA GLU A 323 5.18 17.56 -7.20
C GLU A 323 3.78 17.68 -6.57
N CYS A 324 2.89 18.47 -7.20
CA CYS A 324 1.52 18.60 -6.76
C CYS A 324 0.77 17.27 -6.90
N LEU A 325 0.97 16.56 -8.01
CA LEU A 325 0.38 15.25 -8.22
C LEU A 325 0.89 14.22 -7.22
N GLN A 326 2.19 14.26 -6.87
CA GLN A 326 2.78 13.39 -5.85
C GLN A 326 2.06 13.57 -4.50
N GLN A 327 1.86 14.80 -4.07
CA GLN A 327 1.16 15.12 -2.82
C GLN A 327 -0.30 14.66 -2.85
N LEU A 328 -1.03 14.96 -3.92
CA LEU A 328 -2.42 14.51 -4.12
C LEU A 328 -2.56 13.00 -4.05
N LEU A 329 -1.67 12.28 -4.70
CA LEU A 329 -1.67 10.81 -4.68
C LEU A 329 -1.18 10.24 -3.34
N GLY A 330 -0.49 11.02 -2.51
CA GLY A 330 0.14 10.56 -1.28
C GLY A 330 1.20 9.48 -1.58
N HIS A 331 2.08 9.76 -2.55
CA HIS A 331 3.24 8.94 -2.85
C HIS A 331 4.39 9.32 -1.91
N SER A 332 4.98 8.32 -1.26
CA SER A 332 6.12 8.52 -0.35
C SER A 332 7.44 8.82 -1.08
N SER A 333 7.53 8.55 -2.37
CA SER A 333 8.68 8.88 -3.19
C SER A 333 8.24 9.46 -4.55
N LEU A 334 9.06 10.36 -5.08
CA LEU A 334 8.85 10.95 -6.40
C LEU A 334 8.96 9.88 -7.50
N GLU A 335 9.79 8.85 -7.31
CA GLU A 335 9.96 7.75 -8.26
C GLU A 335 8.64 7.06 -8.62
N MET A 336 7.72 6.92 -7.65
CA MET A 336 6.40 6.37 -7.91
C MET A 336 5.56 7.26 -8.84
N THR A 337 5.76 8.57 -8.81
CA THR A 337 5.03 9.55 -9.63
C THR A 337 5.71 9.73 -10.99
N LEU A 338 7.04 9.64 -11.05
CA LEU A 338 7.81 9.68 -12.30
C LEU A 338 7.39 8.62 -13.32
N ARG A 339 6.76 7.54 -12.88
CA ARG A 339 6.19 6.52 -13.77
C ARG A 339 5.07 7.06 -14.67
N TYR A 340 4.39 8.13 -14.25
CA TYR A 340 3.39 8.82 -15.05
C TYR A 340 4.00 9.92 -15.92
N ALA A 341 5.15 10.46 -15.52
CA ALA A 341 5.86 11.51 -16.25
C ALA A 341 6.53 11.03 -17.55
N ARG A 342 6.45 9.74 -17.86
CA ARG A 342 6.71 9.23 -19.21
C ARG A 342 5.54 9.62 -20.10
N LEU A 343 5.43 10.93 -20.33
CA LEU A 343 4.45 11.54 -21.21
C LEU A 343 4.57 10.91 -22.60
N SER A 344 3.46 10.92 -23.33
CA SER A 344 3.47 10.56 -24.74
C SER A 344 4.49 11.44 -25.48
N ASP A 345 5.11 10.93 -26.53
CA ASP A 345 6.06 11.70 -27.35
C ASP A 345 5.45 13.03 -27.80
N LYS A 346 4.14 13.02 -28.10
CA LYS A 346 3.38 14.21 -28.46
C LYS A 346 3.36 15.29 -27.36
N THR A 347 3.15 14.93 -26.10
CA THR A 347 3.14 15.91 -24.99
C THR A 347 4.53 16.49 -24.77
N ARG A 348 5.60 15.68 -24.93
CA ARG A 348 6.98 16.18 -24.86
C ARG A 348 7.28 17.17 -25.98
N GLU A 349 6.83 16.88 -27.18
CA GLU A 349 6.96 17.73 -28.35
C GLU A 349 6.21 19.07 -28.15
N GLU A 350 4.96 19.02 -27.69
CA GLU A 350 4.16 20.21 -27.38
C GLU A 350 4.82 21.10 -26.31
N GLU A 351 5.32 20.52 -25.23
CA GLU A 351 6.02 21.26 -24.17
C GLU A 351 7.36 21.84 -24.65
N TYR A 352 8.10 21.12 -25.52
CA TYR A 352 9.31 21.64 -26.14
C TYR A 352 9.01 22.89 -26.98
N TYR A 353 8.01 22.83 -27.88
CA TYR A 353 7.66 23.99 -28.72
C TYR A 353 7.10 25.16 -27.92
N LYS A 354 6.35 24.92 -26.85
CA LYS A 354 5.93 25.99 -25.91
C LYS A 354 7.12 26.66 -25.22
N ALA A 355 8.09 25.88 -24.76
CA ALA A 355 9.27 26.41 -24.12
C ALA A 355 10.13 27.21 -25.13
N MET A 356 10.33 26.67 -26.33
CA MET A 356 11.08 27.34 -27.40
C MET A 356 10.43 28.64 -27.80
N ALA A 357 9.12 28.68 -27.97
CA ALA A 357 8.37 29.90 -28.31
C ALA A 357 8.54 31.02 -27.26
N ARG A 358 8.70 30.68 -25.96
CA ARG A 358 9.02 31.64 -24.91
C ARG A 358 10.46 32.12 -24.99
N ILE A 359 11.40 31.23 -25.24
CA ILE A 359 12.82 31.56 -25.42
C ILE A 359 13.00 32.49 -26.61
N GLU A 360 12.36 32.19 -27.76
CA GLU A 360 12.44 32.97 -28.99
C GLU A 360 11.79 34.35 -28.85
N LYS A 361 10.75 34.48 -27.99
CA LYS A 361 10.11 35.76 -27.69
C LYS A 361 10.86 36.60 -26.64
N GLY A 362 11.90 36.07 -26.03
CA GLY A 362 12.61 36.72 -24.93
C GLY A 362 11.81 36.81 -23.62
N ASP A 363 10.68 36.08 -23.51
CA ASP A 363 9.82 36.00 -22.33
C ASP A 363 10.43 35.04 -21.26
N LEU A 364 11.70 35.24 -20.96
CA LEU A 364 12.34 34.58 -19.84
C LEU A 364 12.21 35.51 -18.63
N ASP A 365 11.20 35.28 -17.80
CA ASP A 365 11.07 35.95 -16.50
C ASP A 365 12.40 35.83 -15.73
N GLU A 366 13.06 36.96 -15.48
CA GLU A 366 14.31 37.04 -14.69
C GLU A 366 14.14 36.49 -13.27
N HIS A 367 12.92 36.28 -12.80
CA HIS A 367 12.60 35.76 -11.48
C HIS A 367 12.47 34.21 -11.42
N HIS A 368 12.63 33.50 -12.53
CA HIS A 368 12.70 32.04 -12.57
C HIS A 368 14.09 31.52 -12.93
N ARG A 369 15.14 32.19 -12.49
CA ARG A 369 16.42 31.49 -12.28
C ARG A 369 16.16 30.46 -11.21
N LEU A 370 15.95 29.22 -11.64
CA LEU A 370 15.97 28.05 -10.75
C LEU A 370 17.24 28.19 -9.90
N ASP A 371 17.06 28.49 -8.62
CA ASP A 371 18.08 28.29 -7.62
C ASP A 371 18.41 26.80 -7.68
N HIS A 372 19.47 26.48 -8.42
CA HIS A 372 19.99 25.13 -8.56
C HIS A 372 20.61 24.70 -7.25
N GLN A 373 19.78 24.39 -6.29
CA GLN A 373 20.13 23.40 -5.28
C GLN A 373 19.87 22.00 -5.90
N LEU A 374 20.71 21.63 -6.83
CA LEU A 374 20.91 20.22 -7.15
C LEU A 374 21.43 19.55 -5.87
N PRO A 375 20.78 18.48 -5.37
CA PRO A 375 21.35 17.74 -4.26
C PRO A 375 22.75 17.24 -4.63
N PRO A 376 23.71 17.16 -3.70
CA PRO A 376 25.13 16.88 -3.97
C PRO A 376 25.44 15.44 -4.39
N ALA A 377 24.54 14.78 -5.13
CA ALA A 377 24.68 13.40 -5.57
C ALA A 377 25.33 13.24 -6.96
N PHE A 378 25.67 14.34 -7.65
CA PHE A 378 26.23 14.25 -8.99
C PHE A 378 27.74 14.58 -9.11
N GLU A 379 28.41 14.87 -7.99
CA GLU A 379 29.85 15.21 -8.01
C GLU A 379 30.83 14.03 -7.83
N LYS A 380 30.39 12.77 -7.99
CA LYS A 380 31.29 11.61 -7.83
C LYS A 380 31.49 10.76 -9.09
N THR A 381 31.51 11.37 -10.28
CA THR A 381 31.85 10.60 -11.49
C THR A 381 32.79 11.33 -12.46
N GLN A 382 33.66 12.19 -11.93
CA GLN A 382 34.82 12.67 -12.72
C GLN A 382 36.06 12.69 -11.86
N LEU A 383 36.63 11.53 -11.59
CA LEU A 383 38.03 11.38 -11.15
C LEU A 383 38.46 9.91 -11.30
N PHE A 384 38.60 9.46 -12.55
CA PHE A 384 39.50 8.34 -12.90
C PHE A 384 39.70 8.33 -14.42
N SER A 385 40.45 9.30 -14.91
CA SER A 385 41.21 9.15 -16.14
C SER A 385 42.35 10.19 -16.14
N GLN A 386 43.42 9.83 -15.48
CA GLN A 386 44.81 10.23 -15.78
C GLN A 386 45.70 9.55 -14.73
N HIS A 387 46.36 8.48 -15.16
CA HIS A 387 47.72 8.14 -14.92
C HIS A 387 47.92 6.61 -15.06
N GLY A 388 48.81 6.28 -16.04
CA GLY A 388 49.55 5.03 -16.13
C GLY A 388 49.06 4.03 -17.15
#